data_4569026f1869b2fc7ae4be855777aa7b
#
_entry.id   4569026f1869b2fc7ae4be855777aa7b
#
_cell.length_a   1.000
_cell.length_b   1.000
_cell.length_c   1.000
_cell.angle_alpha   90.00
_cell.angle_beta   90.00
_cell.angle_gamma   90.00
#
_symmetry.space_group_name_H-M   'P 1'
#
loop_
_entity.id
_entity.type
_entity.pdbx_description
1 polymer ?
#
loop_
_entity_poly.entity_id
_entity_poly.type
_entity_poly.pdbx_seq_one_letter_code
_entity_poly.pdbx_strand_id
1 'polypeptide(L)'
;MRFAKSWRPVSLLAATVACILALGACSAGSLGSSDEGGGITLTFLVDNSEGSTKPAQGLAEAFHAKNPDITVQVQQRPGGADGDNIVKTRLSTGEMTDVFLYNSGSLFQALNPQQNLVPLTGESWANQVEDIFKPTASVGNELYGAPITSSFGGGILYNKKVYEKLGLQVPKTWAEFMANNAKIKAAGIDPVIQSYQDTWTSQLLVLADYHNIAAADPGWAEKYTNGQVKYAQEPAVKGFQRLEEVHKAGYENKDYRSMKFDAGIKYLSAGKGAHYPMLGVVVGNLATSDPEHINDVGFFGQPGDDASKDGATIWMPAGLYIPKSTEGAQLEAAKKFVAFVASPEGCEVQTKAFPPSGPYMVKGCELPADVPAAVKDMVTYVKAGKVTPALEYLSPVKGPALEQITVEVGSGLRSAADGAALYDKDVKKQAQQLGLKGWS
;
A
#
# COMPACT_ATOMS: atom_id res chain seq x y z
N MET A 1 25.25 57.61 31.40
CA MET A 1 25.22 58.65 30.30
C MET A 1 24.02 58.29 29.45
N ARG A 2 22.86 58.79 29.61
CA ARG A 2 22.13 60.01 29.25
C ARG A 2 22.54 60.57 27.91
N PHE A 3 21.55 60.50 26.93
CA PHE A 3 20.94 61.53 26.13
C PHE A 3 20.02 60.81 25.09
N ALA A 4 18.73 60.83 25.15
CA ALA A 4 17.71 61.87 25.06
C ALA A 4 17.55 62.51 23.65
N LYS A 5 16.36 62.21 23.07
CA LYS A 5 15.38 63.12 22.45
C LYS A 5 15.72 63.80 21.12
N SER A 6 14.90 63.58 20.09
CA SER A 6 14.06 64.70 19.62
C SER A 6 12.96 64.27 18.65
N TRP A 7 11.76 64.62 19.01
CA TRP A 7 10.54 64.70 18.21
C TRP A 7 10.58 65.93 17.30
N ARG A 8 10.01 65.86 16.11
CA ARG A 8 9.17 66.96 15.59
C ARG A 8 8.31 66.49 14.40
N PRO A 9 7.01 66.88 14.38
CA PRO A 9 6.05 66.62 13.30
C PRO A 9 5.88 67.83 12.39
N VAL A 10 5.07 67.77 11.35
CA VAL A 10 4.40 68.83 10.52
C VAL A 10 4.38 68.33 9.07
N SER A 11 3.38 68.35 8.22
CA SER A 11 2.03 68.88 8.22
C SER A 11 1.25 68.34 7.06
N LEU A 12 -0.07 68.33 7.21
CA LEU A 12 -1.12 68.19 6.21
C LEU A 12 -0.86 68.95 4.87
N LEU A 13 -1.27 68.28 3.77
CA LEU A 13 -1.97 69.03 2.68
C LEU A 13 -3.02 68.07 2.06
N ALA A 14 -4.24 68.49 2.22
CA ALA A 14 -5.43 67.88 1.60
C ALA A 14 -5.50 68.36 0.13
N ALA A 15 -5.82 67.39 -0.76
CA ALA A 15 -6.36 67.74 -2.07
C ALA A 15 -7.52 66.77 -2.37
N THR A 16 -8.71 67.28 -2.19
CA THR A 16 -9.99 66.74 -2.61
C THR A 16 -10.12 66.76 -4.13
N VAL A 17 -10.37 65.57 -4.74
CA VAL A 17 -11.08 65.53 -6.03
C VAL A 17 -12.10 64.40 -5.95
N ALA A 18 -13.35 64.81 -5.95
CA ALA A 18 -14.52 63.94 -6.10
C ALA A 18 -14.66 63.50 -7.56
N CYS A 19 -14.92 62.20 -7.78
CA CYS A 19 -15.63 61.76 -8.98
C CYS A 19 -16.29 60.38 -8.75
N ILE A 20 -17.60 60.45 -8.65
CA ILE A 20 -18.64 59.61 -9.25
C ILE A 20 -18.68 58.11 -8.83
N LEU A 21 -19.68 57.84 -8.02
CA LEU A 21 -20.37 56.57 -7.78
C LEU A 21 -20.82 55.95 -9.10
N ALA A 22 -20.34 54.72 -9.38
CA ALA A 22 -21.04 53.77 -10.21
C ALA A 22 -21.21 52.49 -9.36
N LEU A 23 -22.38 52.33 -8.78
CA LEU A 23 -22.93 51.13 -8.20
C LEU A 23 -23.08 50.07 -9.33
N GLY A 24 -22.13 49.14 -9.40
CA GLY A 24 -22.25 47.93 -10.16
C GLY A 24 -22.32 46.76 -9.16
N ALA A 25 -23.52 46.33 -8.80
CA ALA A 25 -23.74 45.08 -8.15
C ALA A 25 -23.36 43.95 -9.10
N CYS A 26 -22.17 43.39 -8.92
CA CYS A 26 -21.87 42.09 -9.50
C CYS A 26 -22.31 41.02 -8.53
N SER A 27 -23.52 40.54 -8.74
CA SER A 27 -23.96 39.22 -8.32
C SER A 27 -22.91 38.25 -8.81
N ALA A 28 -22.35 37.45 -7.89
CA ALA A 28 -21.62 36.24 -8.25
C ALA A 28 -22.59 35.26 -8.86
N GLY A 29 -22.97 35.48 -10.10
CA GLY A 29 -23.62 34.52 -10.96
C GLY A 29 -22.57 33.56 -11.46
N SER A 30 -22.74 32.30 -11.16
CA SER A 30 -22.15 31.18 -11.85
C SER A 30 -22.10 31.46 -13.36
N LEU A 31 -20.96 31.83 -13.87
CA LEU A 31 -20.68 31.79 -15.31
C LEU A 31 -20.45 30.32 -15.68
N GLY A 32 -21.55 29.62 -15.97
CA GLY A 32 -21.49 28.53 -16.91
C GLY A 32 -21.03 29.07 -18.24
N SER A 33 -19.74 29.02 -18.53
CA SER A 33 -19.23 29.13 -19.88
C SER A 33 -19.62 27.86 -20.62
N SER A 34 -20.70 27.93 -21.38
CA SER A 34 -20.93 27.05 -22.51
C SER A 34 -19.87 27.40 -23.58
N ASP A 35 -18.65 26.88 -23.39
CA ASP A 35 -17.71 26.73 -24.47
C ASP A 35 -18.17 25.55 -25.32
N GLU A 36 -18.71 25.82 -26.47
CA GLU A 36 -18.86 24.85 -27.55
C GLU A 36 -17.45 24.42 -27.97
N GLY A 37 -16.99 23.31 -27.40
CA GLY A 37 -15.67 22.70 -27.66
C GLY A 37 -14.86 22.31 -26.42
N GLY A 38 -15.34 22.60 -25.19
CA GLY A 38 -14.62 22.33 -23.95
C GLY A 38 -14.73 20.87 -23.52
N GLY A 39 -13.64 20.09 -23.67
CA GLY A 39 -13.53 18.74 -23.12
C GLY A 39 -13.61 18.72 -21.58
N ILE A 40 -13.97 17.56 -21.01
CA ILE A 40 -14.01 17.35 -19.56
C ILE A 40 -12.58 17.11 -19.06
N THR A 41 -12.18 17.78 -17.98
CA THR A 41 -10.93 17.50 -17.28
C THR A 41 -11.23 16.81 -15.95
N LEU A 42 -10.76 15.56 -15.79
CA LEU A 42 -10.78 14.83 -14.54
C LEU A 42 -9.47 15.02 -13.80
N THR A 43 -9.53 15.13 -12.49
CA THR A 43 -8.36 15.08 -11.59
C THR A 43 -8.24 13.71 -10.97
N PHE A 44 -7.02 13.12 -10.98
CA PHE A 44 -6.73 11.79 -10.45
C PHE A 44 -5.59 11.85 -9.43
N LEU A 45 -5.87 11.61 -8.15
CA LEU A 45 -4.89 11.61 -7.06
C LEU A 45 -4.29 10.21 -6.86
N VAL A 46 -2.95 10.15 -6.87
CA VAL A 46 -2.17 8.94 -6.55
C VAL A 46 -1.09 9.24 -5.52
N ASP A 47 -0.51 8.22 -4.88
CA ASP A 47 0.72 8.45 -4.12
C ASP A 47 1.92 8.68 -5.05
N ASN A 48 3.00 9.23 -4.49
CA ASN A 48 4.19 9.66 -5.26
C ASN A 48 5.19 8.52 -5.57
N SER A 49 4.81 7.25 -5.33
CA SER A 49 5.65 6.13 -5.74
C SER A 49 5.63 5.93 -7.26
N GLU A 50 6.72 5.39 -7.81
CA GLU A 50 6.76 5.06 -9.24
C GLU A 50 5.70 4.03 -9.64
N GLY A 51 5.43 3.07 -8.75
CA GLY A 51 4.41 2.04 -8.94
C GLY A 51 2.99 2.55 -9.03
N SER A 52 2.71 3.76 -8.55
CA SER A 52 1.41 4.43 -8.66
C SER A 52 1.42 5.49 -9.76
N THR A 53 2.48 6.29 -9.87
CA THR A 53 2.53 7.42 -10.80
C THR A 53 2.68 7.01 -12.27
N LYS A 54 3.56 6.03 -12.55
CA LYS A 54 3.77 5.56 -13.94
C LYS A 54 2.52 4.90 -14.54
N PRO A 55 1.86 3.92 -13.85
CA PRO A 55 0.59 3.37 -14.34
C PRO A 55 -0.49 4.43 -14.50
N ALA A 56 -0.62 5.37 -13.54
CA ALA A 56 -1.62 6.43 -13.62
C ALA A 56 -1.44 7.34 -14.84
N GLN A 57 -0.20 7.74 -15.15
CA GLN A 57 0.13 8.52 -16.32
C GLN A 57 -0.17 7.76 -17.61
N GLY A 58 0.29 6.50 -17.72
CA GLY A 58 0.01 5.67 -18.87
C GLY A 58 -1.48 5.45 -19.11
N LEU A 59 -2.25 5.22 -18.04
CA LEU A 59 -3.71 5.08 -18.12
C LEU A 59 -4.39 6.39 -18.56
N ALA A 60 -3.95 7.55 -18.04
CA ALA A 60 -4.47 8.85 -18.44
C ALA A 60 -4.26 9.13 -19.93
N GLU A 61 -3.04 8.89 -20.42
CA GLU A 61 -2.68 9.07 -21.84
C GLU A 61 -3.47 8.12 -22.75
N ALA A 62 -3.52 6.83 -22.44
CA ALA A 62 -4.22 5.82 -23.24
C ALA A 62 -5.74 6.05 -23.24
N PHE A 63 -6.30 6.48 -22.11
CA PHE A 63 -7.72 6.81 -22.02
C PHE A 63 -8.08 8.05 -22.84
N HIS A 64 -7.27 9.12 -22.76
CA HIS A 64 -7.45 10.33 -23.56
C HIS A 64 -7.39 10.04 -25.07
N ALA A 65 -6.46 9.19 -25.50
CA ALA A 65 -6.36 8.79 -26.92
C ALA A 65 -7.64 8.17 -27.48
N LYS A 66 -8.43 7.50 -26.62
CA LYS A 66 -9.73 6.90 -26.96
C LYS A 66 -10.93 7.82 -26.73
N ASN A 67 -10.77 8.77 -25.82
CA ASN A 67 -11.79 9.71 -25.43
C ASN A 67 -11.22 11.14 -25.50
N PRO A 68 -11.04 11.69 -26.72
CA PRO A 68 -10.35 12.98 -26.90
C PRO A 68 -10.99 14.14 -26.14
N ASP A 69 -12.29 14.03 -25.85
CA ASP A 69 -13.04 15.03 -25.09
C ASP A 69 -12.83 14.93 -23.56
N ILE A 70 -12.07 13.92 -23.10
CA ILE A 70 -11.80 13.75 -21.65
C ILE A 70 -10.28 13.72 -21.42
N THR A 71 -9.80 14.66 -20.59
CA THR A 71 -8.41 14.70 -20.14
C THR A 71 -8.34 14.25 -18.69
N VAL A 72 -7.34 13.44 -18.30
CA VAL A 72 -7.11 13.02 -16.91
C VAL A 72 -5.80 13.65 -16.41
N GLN A 73 -5.89 14.52 -15.41
CA GLN A 73 -4.74 15.18 -14.78
C GLN A 73 -4.33 14.43 -13.53
N VAL A 74 -3.15 13.78 -13.56
CA VAL A 74 -2.61 13.04 -12.42
C VAL A 74 -2.01 14.01 -11.40
N GLN A 75 -2.47 13.94 -10.16
CA GLN A 75 -1.96 14.67 -9.00
C GLN A 75 -1.28 13.69 -8.04
N GLN A 76 -0.28 14.16 -7.30
CA GLN A 76 0.47 13.31 -6.38
C GLN A 76 0.29 13.76 -4.92
N ARG A 77 0.33 12.80 -4.01
CA ARG A 77 0.40 12.98 -2.57
C ARG A 77 1.56 12.16 -2.00
N PRO A 78 2.06 12.45 -0.79
CA PRO A 78 2.97 11.55 -0.08
C PRO A 78 2.34 10.16 0.13
N GLY A 79 3.18 9.14 0.25
CA GLY A 79 2.78 7.82 0.74
C GLY A 79 2.62 7.80 2.28
N GLY A 80 2.17 6.67 2.82
CA GLY A 80 2.06 6.43 4.26
C GLY A 80 1.06 7.32 4.99
N ALA A 81 1.27 7.50 6.30
CA ALA A 81 0.34 8.19 7.19
C ALA A 81 0.04 9.64 6.79
N ASP A 82 1.03 10.38 6.28
CA ASP A 82 0.83 11.76 5.82
C ASP A 82 -0.12 11.83 4.62
N GLY A 83 0.05 10.91 3.66
CA GLY A 83 -0.84 10.80 2.53
C GLY A 83 -2.25 10.33 2.91
N ASP A 84 -2.36 9.44 3.88
CA ASP A 84 -3.66 8.98 4.42
C ASP A 84 -4.43 10.13 5.07
N ASN A 85 -3.74 10.99 5.81
CA ASN A 85 -4.34 12.19 6.42
C ASN A 85 -4.83 13.18 5.37
N ILE A 86 -4.10 13.35 4.27
CA ILE A 86 -4.53 14.20 3.13
C ILE A 86 -5.81 13.66 2.52
N VAL A 87 -5.89 12.35 2.25
CA VAL A 87 -7.10 11.72 1.67
C VAL A 87 -8.30 11.91 2.59
N LYS A 88 -8.17 11.59 3.88
CA LYS A 88 -9.25 11.75 4.87
C LYS A 88 -9.70 13.21 5.01
N THR A 89 -8.76 14.14 5.03
CA THR A 89 -9.07 15.58 5.11
C THR A 89 -9.84 16.05 3.88
N ARG A 90 -9.35 15.76 2.67
CA ARG A 90 -10.00 16.18 1.42
C ARG A 90 -11.39 15.55 1.26
N LEU A 91 -11.58 14.29 1.66
CA LEU A 91 -12.91 13.66 1.67
C LEU A 91 -13.86 14.37 2.65
N SER A 92 -13.39 14.75 3.84
CA SER A 92 -14.21 15.41 4.85
C SER A 92 -14.57 16.85 4.50
N THR A 93 -13.74 17.56 3.73
CA THR A 93 -13.97 18.92 3.27
C THR A 93 -14.70 19.00 1.92
N GLY A 94 -14.88 17.87 1.23
CA GLY A 94 -15.45 17.83 -0.12
C GLY A 94 -14.48 18.32 -1.22
N GLU A 95 -13.18 18.46 -0.91
CA GLU A 95 -12.14 18.95 -1.83
C GLU A 95 -11.31 17.82 -2.47
N MET A 96 -11.91 16.61 -2.51
CA MET A 96 -11.25 15.47 -3.14
C MET A 96 -11.21 15.62 -4.66
N THR A 97 -10.19 15.02 -5.30
CA THR A 97 -10.12 14.89 -6.76
C THR A 97 -11.24 14.01 -7.30
N ASP A 98 -11.57 14.16 -8.59
CA ASP A 98 -12.67 13.40 -9.22
C ASP A 98 -12.51 11.89 -9.10
N VAL A 99 -11.28 11.40 -9.14
CA VAL A 99 -10.92 10.00 -8.93
C VAL A 99 -9.67 9.93 -8.07
N PHE A 100 -9.53 8.93 -7.23
CA PHE A 100 -8.33 8.74 -6.42
C PHE A 100 -7.98 7.28 -6.17
N LEU A 101 -6.67 7.01 -6.14
CA LEU A 101 -6.09 5.75 -5.73
C LEU A 101 -5.92 5.73 -4.21
N TYR A 102 -6.42 4.68 -3.57
CA TYR A 102 -6.22 4.45 -2.15
C TYR A 102 -6.19 2.96 -1.81
N ASN A 103 -5.65 2.62 -0.65
CA ASN A 103 -5.61 1.24 -0.19
C ASN A 103 -7.02 0.62 -0.15
N SER A 104 -7.10 -0.66 -0.45
CA SER A 104 -8.26 -1.51 -0.16
C SER A 104 -8.19 -2.05 1.29
N GLY A 105 -9.19 -2.82 1.72
CA GLY A 105 -9.23 -3.42 3.05
C GLY A 105 -9.50 -2.44 4.19
N SER A 106 -8.82 -2.59 5.33
CA SER A 106 -9.09 -1.83 6.56
C SER A 106 -8.93 -0.31 6.40
N LEU A 107 -7.98 0.15 5.59
CA LEU A 107 -7.78 1.58 5.32
C LEU A 107 -8.93 2.16 4.50
N PHE A 108 -9.45 1.42 3.50
CA PHE A 108 -10.66 1.79 2.78
C PHE A 108 -11.87 1.91 3.72
N GLN A 109 -12.06 0.96 4.65
CA GLN A 109 -13.14 1.01 5.63
C GLN A 109 -13.07 2.29 6.49
N ALA A 110 -11.86 2.74 6.83
CA ALA A 110 -11.64 3.96 7.60
C ALA A 110 -12.00 5.26 6.86
N LEU A 111 -12.28 5.21 5.55
CA LEU A 111 -12.77 6.35 4.76
C LEU A 111 -14.29 6.59 4.91
N ASN A 112 -15.02 5.76 5.65
CA ASN A 112 -16.49 5.77 5.71
C ASN A 112 -17.14 5.73 4.30
N PRO A 113 -16.92 4.64 3.52
CA PRO A 113 -17.27 4.59 2.10
C PRO A 113 -18.73 4.94 1.81
N GLN A 114 -19.65 4.44 2.63
CA GLN A 114 -21.10 4.71 2.46
C GLN A 114 -21.44 6.20 2.51
N GLN A 115 -20.68 6.99 3.26
CA GLN A 115 -20.88 8.43 3.37
C GLN A 115 -20.16 9.20 2.28
N ASN A 116 -18.94 8.79 1.93
CA ASN A 116 -18.00 9.62 1.18
C ASN A 116 -17.78 9.18 -0.28
N LEU A 117 -18.14 7.95 -0.65
CA LEU A 117 -17.82 7.38 -1.96
C LEU A 117 -19.06 7.01 -2.77
N VAL A 118 -18.91 7.04 -4.09
CA VAL A 118 -19.94 6.59 -5.05
C VAL A 118 -19.95 5.06 -5.11
N PRO A 119 -21.10 4.38 -4.93
CA PRO A 119 -21.20 2.95 -5.14
C PRO A 119 -21.08 2.61 -6.64
N LEU A 120 -20.32 1.55 -6.96
CA LEU A 120 -20.01 1.12 -8.32
C LEU A 120 -20.52 -0.29 -8.64
N THR A 121 -21.35 -0.88 -7.77
CA THR A 121 -21.91 -2.24 -7.92
C THR A 121 -22.67 -2.42 -9.22
N GLY A 122 -23.39 -1.39 -9.68
CA GLY A 122 -24.18 -1.42 -10.91
C GLY A 122 -23.38 -1.27 -12.20
N GLU A 123 -22.10 -0.99 -12.13
CA GLU A 123 -21.24 -0.82 -13.30
C GLU A 123 -20.96 -2.17 -14.01
N SER A 124 -20.99 -2.18 -15.32
CA SER A 124 -20.84 -3.42 -16.12
C SER A 124 -19.53 -4.16 -15.87
N TRP A 125 -18.45 -3.43 -15.58
CA TRP A 125 -17.12 -3.98 -15.28
C TRP A 125 -17.06 -4.65 -13.90
N ALA A 126 -17.97 -4.37 -12.95
CA ALA A 126 -17.94 -4.95 -11.60
C ALA A 126 -17.98 -6.50 -11.60
N ASN A 127 -18.59 -7.10 -12.65
CA ASN A 127 -18.59 -8.55 -12.85
C ASN A 127 -17.24 -9.10 -13.33
N GLN A 128 -16.36 -8.25 -13.86
CA GLN A 128 -15.00 -8.61 -14.29
C GLN A 128 -13.99 -8.60 -13.13
N VAL A 129 -14.35 -8.03 -11.99
CA VAL A 129 -13.49 -8.04 -10.80
C VAL A 129 -13.46 -9.44 -10.20
N GLU A 130 -12.25 -9.90 -9.84
CA GLU A 130 -12.07 -11.19 -9.16
C GLU A 130 -12.77 -11.20 -7.80
N ASP A 131 -13.44 -12.33 -7.50
CA ASP A 131 -14.27 -12.43 -6.29
C ASP A 131 -13.47 -12.27 -4.99
N ILE A 132 -12.19 -12.61 -4.99
CA ILE A 132 -11.29 -12.43 -3.85
C ILE A 132 -11.01 -10.95 -3.55
N PHE A 133 -11.08 -10.06 -4.55
CA PHE A 133 -10.89 -8.62 -4.37
C PHE A 133 -12.15 -7.91 -3.88
N LYS A 134 -13.32 -8.29 -4.37
CA LYS A 134 -14.58 -7.57 -4.10
C LYS A 134 -14.80 -7.23 -2.63
N PRO A 135 -14.62 -8.14 -1.66
CA PRO A 135 -14.81 -7.82 -0.24
C PRO A 135 -13.87 -6.73 0.27
N THR A 136 -12.70 -6.56 -0.35
CA THR A 136 -11.67 -5.61 0.10
C THR A 136 -11.99 -4.16 -0.23
N ALA A 137 -12.91 -3.93 -1.20
CA ALA A 137 -13.36 -2.61 -1.64
C ALA A 137 -14.89 -2.46 -1.54
N SER A 138 -15.54 -3.25 -0.66
CA SER A 138 -17.00 -3.25 -0.45
C SER A 138 -17.37 -2.97 0.99
N VAL A 139 -18.60 -2.45 1.17
CA VAL A 139 -19.30 -2.38 2.46
C VAL A 139 -20.66 -3.05 2.29
N GLY A 140 -20.90 -4.13 3.02
CA GLY A 140 -22.04 -5.00 2.77
C GLY A 140 -21.98 -5.56 1.35
N ASN A 141 -23.04 -5.37 0.56
CA ASN A 141 -23.14 -5.83 -0.83
C ASN A 141 -22.74 -4.76 -1.85
N GLU A 142 -22.31 -3.58 -1.41
CA GLU A 142 -21.96 -2.46 -2.29
C GLU A 142 -20.46 -2.39 -2.53
N LEU A 143 -20.05 -2.51 -3.79
CA LEU A 143 -18.69 -2.29 -4.25
C LEU A 143 -18.45 -0.80 -4.49
N TYR A 144 -17.35 -0.26 -3.99
CA TYR A 144 -16.98 1.17 -4.11
C TYR A 144 -15.72 1.41 -4.94
N GLY A 145 -14.89 0.40 -5.17
CA GLY A 145 -13.60 0.58 -5.85
C GLY A 145 -13.31 -0.47 -6.89
N ALA A 146 -12.66 -0.05 -7.98
CA ALA A 146 -12.07 -0.93 -8.97
C ALA A 146 -10.63 -1.27 -8.60
N PRO A 147 -10.14 -2.51 -8.81
CA PRO A 147 -8.73 -2.82 -8.62
C PRO A 147 -7.86 -2.04 -9.63
N ILE A 148 -6.81 -1.42 -9.12
CA ILE A 148 -5.78 -0.75 -9.91
C ILE A 148 -4.42 -1.27 -9.47
N THR A 149 -3.50 -1.48 -10.39
CA THR A 149 -2.24 -2.20 -10.22
C THR A 149 -2.43 -3.72 -10.02
N SER A 150 -1.34 -4.47 -9.82
CA SER A 150 -1.39 -5.90 -9.55
C SER A 150 -1.40 -6.20 -8.05
N SER A 151 -1.88 -7.37 -7.66
CA SER A 151 -1.63 -7.93 -6.34
C SER A 151 -0.15 -8.30 -6.15
N PHE A 152 0.27 -8.58 -4.93
CA PHE A 152 1.64 -8.99 -4.63
C PHE A 152 1.71 -9.88 -3.40
N GLY A 153 2.74 -10.74 -3.35
CA GLY A 153 3.01 -11.57 -2.17
C GLY A 153 3.70 -10.77 -1.07
N GLY A 154 3.46 -11.14 0.18
CA GLY A 154 4.29 -10.78 1.32
C GLY A 154 4.96 -12.04 1.84
N GLY A 155 6.26 -11.98 2.03
CA GLY A 155 7.08 -13.13 2.43
C GLY A 155 8.55 -12.75 2.43
N ILE A 156 9.36 -13.62 1.88
CA ILE A 156 10.82 -13.45 1.83
C ILE A 156 11.27 -13.35 0.37
N LEU A 157 11.78 -12.17 0.00
CA LEU A 157 12.56 -12.05 -1.22
C LEU A 157 13.97 -12.54 -0.95
N TYR A 158 14.58 -13.26 -1.89
CA TYR A 158 15.91 -13.82 -1.67
C TYR A 158 16.80 -13.71 -2.91
N ASN A 159 18.11 -13.64 -2.69
CA ASN A 159 19.09 -13.62 -3.78
C ASN A 159 19.39 -15.05 -4.23
N LYS A 160 19.00 -15.41 -5.45
CA LYS A 160 19.17 -16.74 -6.05
C LYS A 160 20.64 -17.10 -6.26
N LYS A 161 21.50 -16.11 -6.58
CA LYS A 161 22.96 -16.35 -6.76
C LYS A 161 23.64 -16.73 -5.45
N VAL A 162 23.21 -16.15 -4.33
CA VAL A 162 23.68 -16.55 -3.00
C VAL A 162 23.26 -17.99 -2.71
N TYR A 163 22.02 -18.35 -3.00
CA TYR A 163 21.50 -19.71 -2.81
C TYR A 163 22.25 -20.73 -3.65
N GLU A 164 22.47 -20.44 -4.94
CA GLU A 164 23.24 -21.27 -5.87
C GLU A 164 24.67 -21.47 -5.37
N LYS A 165 25.37 -20.36 -5.03
CA LYS A 165 26.75 -20.39 -4.53
C LYS A 165 26.93 -21.25 -3.28
N LEU A 166 25.94 -21.24 -2.37
CA LEU A 166 26.02 -21.94 -1.08
C LEU A 166 25.28 -23.29 -1.09
N GLY A 167 24.72 -23.73 -2.22
CA GLY A 167 23.96 -24.97 -2.34
C GLY A 167 22.71 -25.01 -1.45
N LEU A 168 22.05 -23.86 -1.26
CA LEU A 168 20.86 -23.77 -0.41
C LEU A 168 19.59 -24.15 -1.18
N GLN A 169 18.61 -24.66 -0.45
CA GLN A 169 17.26 -24.89 -0.95
C GLN A 169 16.30 -23.89 -0.32
N VAL A 170 15.22 -23.53 -1.05
CA VAL A 170 14.15 -22.68 -0.52
C VAL A 170 13.56 -23.37 0.72
N PRO A 171 13.58 -22.71 1.89
CA PRO A 171 13.13 -23.31 3.14
C PRO A 171 11.60 -23.39 3.17
N LYS A 172 11.07 -24.50 3.69
CA LYS A 172 9.64 -24.71 3.92
C LYS A 172 9.26 -24.57 5.39
N THR A 173 10.25 -24.56 6.26
CA THR A 173 10.05 -24.37 7.70
C THR A 173 10.93 -23.26 8.23
N TRP A 174 10.52 -22.66 9.35
CA TRP A 174 11.31 -21.64 10.02
C TRP A 174 12.69 -22.16 10.47
N ALA A 175 12.74 -23.41 10.93
CA ALA A 175 14.00 -24.06 11.31
C ALA A 175 14.96 -24.17 10.11
N GLU A 176 14.47 -24.54 8.93
CA GLU A 176 15.29 -24.55 7.70
C GLU A 176 15.76 -23.15 7.30
N PHE A 177 14.89 -22.15 7.44
CA PHE A 177 15.24 -20.74 7.19
C PHE A 177 16.39 -20.29 8.11
N MET A 178 16.29 -20.57 9.41
CA MET A 178 17.35 -20.22 10.38
C MET A 178 18.64 -21.00 10.12
N ALA A 179 18.57 -22.26 9.67
CA ALA A 179 19.73 -23.04 9.26
C ALA A 179 20.41 -22.45 8.01
N ASN A 180 19.63 -21.98 7.02
CA ASN A 180 20.17 -21.27 5.86
C ASN A 180 20.85 -19.97 6.29
N ASN A 181 20.23 -19.19 7.18
CA ASN A 181 20.81 -17.95 7.70
C ASN A 181 22.17 -18.18 8.39
N ALA A 182 22.32 -19.28 9.15
CA ALA A 182 23.61 -19.63 9.76
C ALA A 182 24.69 -19.89 8.72
N LYS A 183 24.38 -20.62 7.63
CA LYS A 183 25.33 -20.88 6.54
C LYS A 183 25.70 -19.60 5.78
N ILE A 184 24.73 -18.73 5.53
CA ILE A 184 24.92 -17.46 4.84
C ILE A 184 25.83 -16.55 5.67
N LYS A 185 25.60 -16.45 6.98
CA LYS A 185 26.44 -15.69 7.91
C LYS A 185 27.87 -16.21 7.96
N ALA A 186 28.04 -17.54 7.99
CA ALA A 186 29.36 -18.17 7.96
C ALA A 186 30.14 -17.89 6.65
N ALA A 187 29.43 -17.63 5.55
CA ALA A 187 29.99 -17.22 4.27
C ALA A 187 30.32 -15.71 4.18
N GLY A 188 30.07 -14.93 5.25
CA GLY A 188 30.34 -13.49 5.31
C GLY A 188 29.33 -12.62 4.57
N ILE A 189 28.10 -13.15 4.34
CA ILE A 189 26.98 -12.43 3.73
C ILE A 189 25.98 -12.12 4.85
N ASP A 190 25.31 -10.95 4.81
CA ASP A 190 24.27 -10.62 5.76
C ASP A 190 23.04 -11.50 5.49
N PRO A 191 22.58 -12.32 6.46
CA PRO A 191 21.48 -13.26 6.22
C PRO A 191 20.14 -12.60 5.93
N VAL A 192 19.76 -11.59 6.73
CA VAL A 192 18.45 -10.94 6.68
C VAL A 192 18.62 -9.44 6.60
N ILE A 193 18.10 -8.85 5.56
CA ILE A 193 18.10 -7.39 5.37
C ILE A 193 16.94 -6.80 6.17
N GLN A 194 17.25 -5.77 6.95
CA GLN A 194 16.27 -4.90 7.60
C GLN A 194 16.58 -3.44 7.24
N SER A 195 15.53 -2.62 7.09
CA SER A 195 15.63 -1.24 6.59
C SER A 195 14.78 -0.27 7.41
N TYR A 196 15.06 -0.20 8.71
CA TYR A 196 14.21 0.48 9.71
C TYR A 196 14.22 2.01 9.65
N GLN A 197 15.03 2.63 8.77
CA GLN A 197 14.88 4.06 8.49
C GLN A 197 13.47 4.34 7.92
N ASP A 198 12.93 3.39 7.14
CA ASP A 198 11.53 3.39 6.70
C ASP A 198 10.78 2.39 7.59
N THR A 199 10.21 2.87 8.69
CA THR A 199 9.68 2.05 9.81
C THR A 199 8.68 1.00 9.38
N TRP A 200 7.88 1.27 8.34
CA TRP A 200 6.90 0.33 7.82
C TRP A 200 7.49 -1.02 7.36
N THR A 201 8.79 -1.05 6.99
CA THR A 201 9.46 -2.27 6.55
C THR A 201 9.67 -3.28 7.68
N SER A 202 9.72 -2.82 8.93
CA SER A 202 9.97 -3.66 10.11
C SER A 202 8.83 -4.66 10.42
N GLN A 203 7.61 -4.39 9.91
CA GLN A 203 6.40 -5.16 10.21
C GLN A 203 6.33 -6.50 9.48
N LEU A 204 7.14 -6.69 8.42
CA LEU A 204 6.84 -7.72 7.43
C LEU A 204 6.94 -9.14 7.98
N LEU A 205 7.86 -9.42 8.92
CA LEU A 205 7.92 -10.72 9.60
C LEU A 205 6.67 -11.01 10.46
N VAL A 206 5.94 -9.98 10.90
CA VAL A 206 4.68 -10.13 11.64
C VAL A 206 3.49 -10.23 10.67
N LEU A 207 3.43 -9.35 9.69
CA LEU A 207 2.28 -9.28 8.76
C LEU A 207 2.27 -10.43 7.76
N ALA A 208 3.43 -10.81 7.20
CA ALA A 208 3.52 -11.92 6.25
C ALA A 208 3.32 -13.30 6.92
N ASP A 209 3.40 -13.37 8.25
CA ASP A 209 3.11 -14.58 9.01
C ASP A 209 1.62 -14.96 9.02
N TYR A 210 0.76 -14.10 8.47
CA TYR A 210 -0.68 -14.31 8.55
C TYR A 210 -1.15 -15.61 7.85
N HIS A 211 -0.48 -16.03 6.77
CA HIS A 211 -0.77 -17.33 6.16
C HIS A 211 -0.61 -18.47 7.17
N ASN A 212 0.46 -18.46 7.97
CA ASN A 212 0.73 -19.46 8.99
C ASN A 212 -0.34 -19.45 10.11
N ILE A 213 -0.78 -18.24 10.50
CA ILE A 213 -1.86 -18.07 11.48
C ILE A 213 -3.16 -18.68 10.96
N ALA A 214 -3.55 -18.35 9.74
CA ALA A 214 -4.77 -18.83 9.10
C ALA A 214 -4.72 -20.34 8.82
N ALA A 215 -3.55 -20.89 8.48
CA ALA A 215 -3.35 -22.31 8.31
C ALA A 215 -3.44 -23.10 9.63
N ALA A 216 -3.13 -22.46 10.76
CA ALA A 216 -3.31 -23.03 12.09
C ALA A 216 -4.75 -22.89 12.60
N ASP A 217 -5.42 -21.76 12.33
CA ASP A 217 -6.80 -21.46 12.70
C ASP A 217 -7.50 -20.68 11.59
N PRO A 218 -8.22 -21.36 10.68
CA PRO A 218 -8.91 -20.68 9.56
C PRO A 218 -9.94 -19.62 9.97
N GLY A 219 -10.47 -19.69 11.20
CA GLY A 219 -11.41 -18.71 11.76
C GLY A 219 -10.74 -17.55 12.50
N TRP A 220 -9.41 -17.47 12.48
CA TRP A 220 -8.66 -16.52 13.32
C TRP A 220 -9.05 -15.06 13.07
N ALA A 221 -9.23 -14.64 11.80
CA ALA A 221 -9.59 -13.26 11.46
C ALA A 221 -10.92 -12.82 12.06
N GLU A 222 -11.93 -13.70 12.00
CA GLU A 222 -13.25 -13.43 12.59
C GLU A 222 -13.16 -13.35 14.11
N LYS A 223 -12.49 -14.31 14.74
CA LYS A 223 -12.23 -14.30 16.19
C LYS A 223 -11.46 -13.04 16.63
N TYR A 224 -10.45 -12.63 15.85
CA TYR A 224 -9.70 -11.41 16.09
C TYR A 224 -10.57 -10.17 15.98
N THR A 225 -11.39 -10.05 14.93
CA THR A 225 -12.33 -8.94 14.76
C THR A 225 -13.29 -8.83 15.95
N ASN A 226 -13.70 -9.97 16.51
CA ASN A 226 -14.59 -10.07 17.68
C ASN A 226 -13.85 -10.02 19.03
N GLY A 227 -12.54 -9.74 19.07
CA GLY A 227 -11.75 -9.60 20.29
C GLY A 227 -11.49 -10.91 21.06
N GLN A 228 -11.76 -12.06 20.45
CA GLN A 228 -11.67 -13.39 21.08
C GLN A 228 -10.24 -13.95 21.08
N VAL A 229 -9.41 -13.55 20.12
CA VAL A 229 -8.00 -13.92 19.99
C VAL A 229 -7.13 -12.67 19.87
N LYS A 230 -5.83 -12.81 20.17
CA LYS A 230 -4.89 -11.69 20.27
C LYS A 230 -3.53 -12.07 19.70
N TYR A 231 -2.74 -11.07 19.31
CA TYR A 231 -1.36 -11.26 18.85
C TYR A 231 -0.41 -11.77 19.95
N ALA A 232 -0.68 -11.50 21.22
CA ALA A 232 0.11 -12.05 22.33
C ALA A 232 -0.13 -13.55 22.58
N GLN A 233 -0.95 -14.22 21.78
CA GLN A 233 -1.31 -15.61 21.90
C GLN A 233 -0.86 -16.42 20.68
N GLU A 234 -0.62 -17.74 20.85
CA GLU A 234 -0.43 -18.64 19.73
C GLU A 234 -1.71 -18.69 18.85
N PRO A 235 -1.59 -18.81 17.52
CA PRO A 235 -0.33 -18.86 16.76
C PRO A 235 0.27 -17.49 16.42
N ALA A 236 -0.41 -16.37 16.65
CA ALA A 236 -0.06 -15.05 16.13
C ALA A 236 1.22 -14.43 16.76
N VAL A 237 1.56 -14.81 17.99
CA VAL A 237 2.79 -14.32 18.65
C VAL A 237 4.06 -14.76 17.92
N LYS A 238 3.98 -15.80 17.07
CA LYS A 238 5.13 -16.34 16.31
C LYS A 238 5.80 -15.29 15.42
N GLY A 239 5.05 -14.40 14.77
CA GLY A 239 5.62 -13.33 13.95
C GLY A 239 6.57 -12.43 14.75
N PHE A 240 6.19 -12.04 15.97
CA PHE A 240 7.04 -11.27 16.87
C PHE A 240 8.24 -12.08 17.37
N GLN A 241 8.04 -13.38 17.70
CA GLN A 241 9.13 -14.26 18.14
C GLN A 241 10.17 -14.44 17.04
N ARG A 242 9.76 -14.65 15.79
CA ARG A 242 10.64 -14.77 14.62
C ARG A 242 11.46 -13.50 14.38
N LEU A 243 10.85 -12.33 14.52
CA LEU A 243 11.55 -11.05 14.45
C LEU A 243 12.63 -10.95 15.54
N GLU A 244 12.30 -11.30 16.78
CA GLU A 244 13.23 -11.31 17.91
C GLU A 244 14.36 -12.35 17.71
N GLU A 245 14.06 -13.53 17.19
CA GLU A 245 15.04 -14.60 16.92
C GLU A 245 16.08 -14.17 15.88
N VAL A 246 15.66 -13.53 14.80
CA VAL A 246 16.56 -12.96 13.77
C VAL A 246 17.53 -11.98 14.42
N HIS A 247 17.02 -11.08 15.25
CA HIS A 247 17.85 -10.10 15.97
C HIS A 247 18.82 -10.77 16.95
N LYS A 248 18.35 -11.66 17.81
CA LYS A 248 19.17 -12.37 18.82
C LYS A 248 20.28 -13.21 18.17
N ALA A 249 20.02 -13.78 16.97
CA ALA A 249 21.02 -14.50 16.21
C ALA A 249 22.04 -13.57 15.51
N GLY A 250 21.78 -12.25 15.50
CA GLY A 250 22.59 -11.25 14.82
C GLY A 250 22.63 -11.48 13.32
N TYR A 251 21.49 -11.80 12.70
CA TYR A 251 21.40 -12.08 11.26
C TYR A 251 21.12 -10.86 10.43
N GLU A 252 20.89 -9.71 11.04
CA GLU A 252 20.61 -8.44 10.36
C GLU A 252 21.89 -7.80 9.79
N ASN A 253 21.74 -6.99 8.75
CA ASN A 253 22.78 -6.09 8.26
C ASN A 253 23.16 -5.08 9.36
N LYS A 254 24.43 -4.66 9.40
CA LYS A 254 24.97 -3.81 10.48
C LYS A 254 24.29 -2.45 10.59
N ASP A 255 23.85 -1.91 9.48
CA ASP A 255 23.23 -0.58 9.33
C ASP A 255 21.70 -0.60 9.28
N TYR A 256 21.05 -1.68 9.72
CA TYR A 256 19.61 -1.88 9.60
C TYR A 256 18.77 -0.71 10.13
N ARG A 257 19.25 0.01 11.16
CA ARG A 257 18.54 1.16 11.74
C ARG A 257 18.49 2.38 10.83
N SER A 258 19.51 2.55 9.99
CA SER A 258 19.67 3.70 9.09
C SER A 258 19.49 3.34 7.61
N MET A 259 19.34 2.06 7.28
CA MET A 259 19.08 1.61 5.93
C MET A 259 17.66 1.99 5.52
N LYS A 260 17.53 2.56 4.32
CA LYS A 260 16.24 2.83 3.68
C LYS A 260 15.79 1.65 2.83
N PHE A 261 14.50 1.59 2.55
CA PHE A 261 13.87 0.57 1.70
C PHE A 261 14.61 0.38 0.36
N ASP A 262 14.83 1.48 -0.40
CA ASP A 262 15.51 1.41 -1.69
C ASP A 262 16.98 0.92 -1.60
N ALA A 263 17.67 1.23 -0.50
CA ALA A 263 19.01 0.71 -0.25
C ALA A 263 18.96 -0.79 0.04
N GLY A 264 17.96 -1.27 0.77
CA GLY A 264 17.71 -2.69 1.03
C GLY A 264 17.49 -3.49 -0.26
N ILE A 265 16.73 -2.93 -1.21
CA ILE A 265 16.52 -3.55 -2.54
C ILE A 265 17.85 -3.74 -3.28
N LYS A 266 18.67 -2.71 -3.36
CA LYS A 266 19.99 -2.76 -4.00
C LYS A 266 20.96 -3.69 -3.25
N TYR A 267 20.82 -3.78 -1.94
CA TYR A 267 21.63 -4.68 -1.11
C TYR A 267 21.28 -6.15 -1.39
N LEU A 268 19.99 -6.44 -1.59
CA LEU A 268 19.50 -7.76 -2.00
C LEU A 268 19.97 -8.14 -3.40
N SER A 269 19.74 -7.29 -4.42
CA SER A 269 20.09 -7.59 -5.81
C SER A 269 21.60 -7.79 -5.99
N ALA A 270 22.42 -7.02 -5.27
CA ALA A 270 23.88 -7.17 -5.26
C ALA A 270 24.40 -8.42 -4.52
N GLY A 271 23.54 -9.21 -3.89
CA GLY A 271 23.92 -10.39 -3.10
C GLY A 271 24.74 -10.08 -1.85
N LYS A 272 24.72 -8.83 -1.36
CA LYS A 272 25.34 -8.43 -0.08
C LYS A 272 24.51 -8.87 1.11
N GLY A 273 23.19 -8.92 0.95
CA GLY A 273 22.22 -9.54 1.84
C GLY A 273 21.46 -10.64 1.10
N ALA A 274 21.14 -11.73 1.79
CA ALA A 274 20.56 -12.90 1.16
C ALA A 274 19.03 -12.91 1.15
N HIS A 275 18.40 -12.45 2.23
CA HIS A 275 16.95 -12.44 2.41
C HIS A 275 16.45 -11.04 2.74
N TYR A 276 15.31 -10.66 2.19
CA TYR A 276 14.62 -9.43 2.54
C TYR A 276 13.15 -9.75 2.83
N PRO A 277 12.77 -9.89 4.11
CA PRO A 277 11.35 -10.00 4.50
C PRO A 277 10.60 -8.77 4.01
N MET A 278 9.84 -8.90 2.91
CA MET A 278 9.27 -7.74 2.23
C MET A 278 8.07 -8.12 1.35
N LEU A 279 7.40 -7.09 0.85
CA LEU A 279 6.34 -7.18 -0.13
C LEU A 279 6.91 -7.32 -1.55
N GLY A 280 6.21 -8.05 -2.40
CA GLY A 280 6.58 -8.25 -3.81
C GLY A 280 6.68 -6.97 -4.65
N VAL A 281 6.24 -5.83 -4.14
CA VAL A 281 6.41 -4.50 -4.77
C VAL A 281 7.88 -4.18 -5.09
N VAL A 282 8.83 -4.81 -4.37
CA VAL A 282 10.28 -4.75 -4.66
C VAL A 282 10.60 -5.06 -6.10
N VAL A 283 9.85 -5.97 -6.74
CA VAL A 283 10.09 -6.37 -8.14
C VAL A 283 9.94 -5.19 -9.10
N GLY A 284 8.90 -4.39 -8.94
CA GLY A 284 8.71 -3.18 -9.75
C GLY A 284 9.82 -2.14 -9.55
N ASN A 285 10.28 -1.97 -8.30
CA ASN A 285 11.41 -1.08 -8.01
C ASN A 285 12.72 -1.60 -8.62
N LEU A 286 12.96 -2.92 -8.59
CA LEU A 286 14.13 -3.53 -9.24
C LEU A 286 14.10 -3.35 -10.75
N ALA A 287 12.94 -3.47 -11.38
CA ALA A 287 12.80 -3.30 -12.83
C ALA A 287 13.25 -1.92 -13.31
N THR A 288 13.18 -0.91 -12.46
CA THR A 288 13.63 0.46 -12.76
C THR A 288 15.03 0.76 -12.26
N SER A 289 15.41 0.26 -11.09
CA SER A 289 16.68 0.63 -10.43
C SER A 289 17.84 -0.31 -10.73
N ASP A 290 17.57 -1.59 -11.05
CA ASP A 290 18.59 -2.63 -11.29
C ASP A 290 18.02 -3.76 -12.18
N PRO A 291 17.61 -3.45 -13.44
CA PRO A 291 16.95 -4.41 -14.34
C PRO A 291 17.82 -5.60 -14.70
N GLU A 292 19.14 -5.47 -14.67
CA GLU A 292 20.09 -6.55 -14.99
C GLU A 292 20.02 -7.69 -13.96
N HIS A 293 19.72 -7.38 -12.69
CA HIS A 293 19.67 -8.36 -11.60
C HIS A 293 18.25 -8.73 -11.16
N ILE A 294 17.20 -8.29 -11.87
CA ILE A 294 15.81 -8.55 -11.50
C ILE A 294 15.48 -10.04 -11.39
N ASN A 295 16.09 -10.87 -12.24
CA ASN A 295 15.91 -12.33 -12.23
C ASN A 295 16.83 -13.06 -11.25
N ASP A 296 17.77 -12.36 -10.61
CA ASP A 296 18.57 -12.88 -9.50
C ASP A 296 17.82 -12.84 -8.17
N VAL A 297 16.65 -12.19 -8.12
CA VAL A 297 15.77 -12.17 -6.97
C VAL A 297 14.61 -13.14 -7.17
N GLY A 298 14.43 -14.05 -6.20
CA GLY A 298 13.30 -14.96 -6.10
C GLY A 298 12.40 -14.61 -4.90
N PHE A 299 11.31 -15.35 -4.74
CA PHE A 299 10.33 -15.17 -3.66
C PHE A 299 9.93 -16.52 -3.07
N PHE A 300 9.73 -16.56 -1.75
CA PHE A 300 9.00 -17.63 -1.08
C PHE A 300 8.15 -17.08 0.06
N GLY A 301 7.04 -17.77 0.37
CA GLY A 301 6.19 -17.44 1.50
C GLY A 301 6.95 -17.50 2.81
N GLN A 302 6.55 -16.72 3.82
CA GLN A 302 7.21 -16.78 5.11
C GLN A 302 7.06 -18.19 5.71
N PRO A 303 8.18 -18.91 5.97
CA PRO A 303 8.10 -20.28 6.46
C PRO A 303 7.44 -20.36 7.84
N GLY A 304 6.54 -21.33 8.00
CA GLY A 304 5.96 -21.72 9.27
C GLY A 304 6.77 -22.81 9.97
N ASP A 305 6.15 -23.45 10.97
CA ASP A 305 6.78 -24.56 11.67
C ASP A 305 6.47 -25.92 11.00
N ASP A 306 5.47 -25.97 10.10
CA ASP A 306 4.99 -27.17 9.40
C ASP A 306 5.10 -27.00 7.88
N ALA A 307 6.00 -27.74 7.24
CA ALA A 307 6.23 -27.71 5.80
C ALA A 307 4.99 -28.10 4.96
N SER A 308 4.04 -28.87 5.51
CA SER A 308 2.82 -29.25 4.80
C SER A 308 1.86 -28.06 4.62
N LYS A 309 2.01 -27.04 5.44
CA LYS A 309 1.24 -25.78 5.44
C LYS A 309 1.96 -24.63 4.77
N ASP A 310 3.06 -24.92 4.03
CA ASP A 310 3.80 -23.93 3.28
C ASP A 310 2.89 -23.15 2.32
N GLY A 311 2.96 -21.81 2.37
CA GLY A 311 2.16 -20.92 1.56
C GLY A 311 2.55 -19.46 1.76
N ALA A 312 1.82 -18.53 1.16
CA ALA A 312 2.14 -17.11 1.20
C ALA A 312 0.95 -16.23 1.58
N THR A 313 1.22 -15.16 2.30
CA THR A 313 0.26 -14.08 2.49
C THR A 313 0.23 -13.22 1.22
N ILE A 314 -0.97 -12.90 0.70
CA ILE A 314 -1.14 -12.08 -0.50
C ILE A 314 -1.76 -10.73 -0.15
N TRP A 315 -1.19 -9.67 -0.70
CA TRP A 315 -1.76 -8.32 -0.65
C TRP A 315 -2.57 -8.03 -1.91
N MET A 316 -3.77 -7.53 -1.71
CA MET A 316 -4.63 -7.08 -2.79
C MET A 316 -4.13 -5.74 -3.34
N PRO A 317 -4.43 -5.42 -4.60
CA PRO A 317 -4.10 -4.12 -5.17
C PRO A 317 -4.85 -2.99 -4.47
N ALA A 318 -4.40 -1.77 -4.72
CA ALA A 318 -5.15 -0.58 -4.35
C ALA A 318 -6.52 -0.54 -5.06
N GLY A 319 -7.44 0.23 -4.49
CA GLY A 319 -8.71 0.56 -5.13
C GLY A 319 -8.65 1.93 -5.82
N LEU A 320 -9.33 2.05 -6.92
CA LEU A 320 -9.63 3.30 -7.60
C LEU A 320 -11.06 3.71 -7.23
N TYR A 321 -11.20 4.86 -6.59
CA TYR A 321 -12.46 5.31 -5.98
C TYR A 321 -12.93 6.63 -6.56
N ILE A 322 -14.25 6.87 -6.53
CA ILE A 322 -14.90 8.13 -6.91
C ILE A 322 -15.53 8.73 -5.65
N PRO A 323 -15.17 9.94 -5.21
CA PRO A 323 -15.82 10.59 -4.08
C PRO A 323 -17.22 11.10 -4.46
N LYS A 324 -18.13 11.20 -3.49
CA LYS A 324 -19.48 11.73 -3.74
C LYS A 324 -19.51 13.21 -4.15
N SER A 325 -18.43 13.93 -3.98
CA SER A 325 -18.29 15.31 -4.48
C SER A 325 -18.17 15.39 -6.00
N THR A 326 -17.86 14.27 -6.68
CA THR A 326 -17.82 14.19 -8.15
C THR A 326 -19.23 13.94 -8.66
N GLU A 327 -19.79 14.88 -9.42
CA GLU A 327 -21.19 14.89 -9.86
C GLU A 327 -21.33 15.23 -11.35
N GLY A 328 -22.51 15.04 -11.91
CA GLY A 328 -22.84 15.44 -13.28
C GLY A 328 -21.93 14.81 -14.35
N ALA A 329 -21.47 15.62 -15.27
CA ALA A 329 -20.63 15.18 -16.39
C ALA A 329 -19.26 14.61 -15.93
N GLN A 330 -18.68 15.16 -14.87
CA GLN A 330 -17.47 14.65 -14.25
C GLN A 330 -17.66 13.23 -13.71
N LEU A 331 -18.81 12.94 -13.07
CA LEU A 331 -19.10 11.60 -12.56
C LEU A 331 -19.18 10.58 -13.71
N GLU A 332 -19.87 10.91 -14.78
CA GLU A 332 -19.98 10.00 -15.93
C GLU A 332 -18.62 9.78 -16.62
N ALA A 333 -17.81 10.81 -16.72
CA ALA A 333 -16.43 10.72 -17.24
C ALA A 333 -15.53 9.88 -16.30
N ALA A 334 -15.64 10.08 -14.98
CA ALA A 334 -14.91 9.32 -13.96
C ALA A 334 -15.29 7.82 -14.03
N LYS A 335 -16.58 7.48 -14.15
CA LYS A 335 -17.03 6.10 -14.32
C LYS A 335 -16.48 5.46 -15.60
N LYS A 336 -16.43 6.18 -16.73
CA LYS A 336 -15.78 5.71 -17.96
C LYS A 336 -14.29 5.44 -17.77
N PHE A 337 -13.58 6.32 -17.05
CA PHE A 337 -12.17 6.13 -16.74
C PHE A 337 -11.95 4.91 -15.84
N VAL A 338 -12.75 4.74 -14.77
CA VAL A 338 -12.70 3.57 -13.89
C VAL A 338 -12.97 2.28 -14.66
N ALA A 339 -13.97 2.28 -15.56
CA ALA A 339 -14.25 1.13 -16.43
C ALA A 339 -13.07 0.77 -17.35
N PHE A 340 -12.38 1.76 -17.90
CA PHE A 340 -11.16 1.54 -18.68
C PHE A 340 -10.04 0.93 -17.84
N VAL A 341 -9.81 1.45 -16.64
CA VAL A 341 -8.79 0.90 -15.70
C VAL A 341 -9.10 -0.56 -15.37
N ALA A 342 -10.38 -0.89 -15.11
CA ALA A 342 -10.84 -2.25 -14.79
C ALA A 342 -11.12 -3.11 -16.05
N SER A 343 -10.30 -2.99 -17.07
CA SER A 343 -10.42 -3.74 -18.31
C SER A 343 -9.10 -4.46 -18.68
N PRO A 344 -9.12 -5.50 -19.52
CA PRO A 344 -7.90 -6.13 -20.03
C PRO A 344 -6.94 -5.14 -20.68
N GLU A 345 -7.46 -4.16 -21.43
CA GLU A 345 -6.63 -3.12 -22.03
C GLU A 345 -5.99 -2.20 -20.98
N GLY A 346 -6.75 -1.80 -19.94
CA GLY A 346 -6.19 -1.06 -18.80
C GLY A 346 -5.06 -1.82 -18.13
N CYS A 347 -5.17 -3.14 -17.98
CA CYS A 347 -4.10 -3.99 -17.44
C CYS A 347 -2.86 -3.99 -18.35
N GLU A 348 -3.03 -4.07 -19.67
CA GLU A 348 -1.90 -3.99 -20.62
C GLU A 348 -1.17 -2.65 -20.53
N VAL A 349 -1.90 -1.54 -20.42
CA VAL A 349 -1.34 -0.20 -20.25
C VAL A 349 -0.54 -0.14 -18.96
N GLN A 350 -1.10 -0.62 -17.87
CA GLN A 350 -0.43 -0.66 -16.57
C GLN A 350 0.86 -1.51 -16.62
N THR A 351 0.78 -2.69 -17.26
CA THR A 351 1.92 -3.60 -17.45
C THR A 351 3.08 -2.95 -18.22
N LYS A 352 2.75 -2.19 -19.28
CA LYS A 352 3.75 -1.46 -20.08
C LYS A 352 4.39 -0.30 -19.33
N ALA A 353 3.60 0.37 -18.49
CA ALA A 353 4.07 1.51 -17.71
C ALA A 353 4.93 1.12 -16.51
N PHE A 354 4.58 0.00 -15.85
CA PHE A 354 5.28 -0.50 -14.67
C PHE A 354 5.10 -2.02 -14.54
N PRO A 355 6.17 -2.80 -14.39
CA PRO A 355 6.08 -4.26 -14.31
C PRO A 355 5.18 -4.73 -13.17
N PRO A 356 4.26 -5.68 -13.42
CA PRO A 356 3.38 -6.20 -12.39
C PRO A 356 4.16 -7.00 -11.35
N SER A 357 3.78 -6.87 -10.09
CA SER A 357 4.35 -7.61 -8.96
C SER A 357 3.59 -8.93 -8.67
N GLY A 358 2.51 -9.19 -9.42
CA GLY A 358 1.69 -10.38 -9.31
C GLY A 358 0.43 -10.31 -10.16
N PRO A 359 -0.55 -11.21 -9.97
CA PRO A 359 -1.80 -11.24 -10.73
C PRO A 359 -2.61 -9.95 -10.60
N TYR A 360 -3.25 -9.57 -11.70
CA TYR A 360 -4.31 -8.55 -11.66
C TYR A 360 -5.58 -9.14 -11.06
N MET A 361 -6.39 -8.28 -10.46
CA MET A 361 -7.69 -8.66 -9.88
C MET A 361 -8.87 -8.33 -10.80
N VAL A 362 -8.61 -8.36 -12.11
CA VAL A 362 -9.58 -8.19 -13.19
C VAL A 362 -9.53 -9.42 -14.10
N LYS A 363 -10.66 -10.06 -14.34
CA LYS A 363 -10.78 -11.23 -15.20
C LYS A 363 -10.36 -10.88 -16.64
N GLY A 364 -9.60 -11.79 -17.27
CA GLY A 364 -9.05 -11.55 -18.60
C GLY A 364 -7.77 -10.72 -18.64
N CYS A 365 -7.29 -10.22 -17.52
CA CYS A 365 -5.96 -9.63 -17.41
C CYS A 365 -4.90 -10.73 -17.22
N GLU A 366 -3.99 -10.84 -18.15
CA GLU A 366 -2.93 -11.85 -18.11
C GLU A 366 -1.57 -11.22 -17.76
N LEU A 367 -0.75 -11.98 -17.07
CA LEU A 367 0.63 -11.60 -16.83
C LEU A 367 1.48 -11.92 -18.06
N PRO A 368 2.45 -11.06 -18.44
CA PRO A 368 3.43 -11.40 -19.45
C PRO A 368 4.17 -12.71 -19.16
N ALA A 369 4.51 -13.48 -20.20
CA ALA A 369 5.24 -14.74 -20.02
C ALA A 369 6.65 -14.55 -19.45
N ASP A 370 7.22 -13.37 -19.66
CA ASP A 370 8.57 -12.97 -19.25
C ASP A 370 8.62 -12.22 -17.91
N VAL A 371 7.53 -12.26 -17.11
CA VAL A 371 7.57 -11.65 -15.76
C VAL A 371 8.79 -12.13 -14.95
N PRO A 372 9.32 -11.27 -14.05
CA PRO A 372 10.48 -11.58 -13.22
C PRO A 372 10.34 -12.86 -12.40
N ALA A 373 11.50 -13.46 -12.04
CA ALA A 373 11.54 -14.73 -11.32
C ALA A 373 10.72 -14.71 -10.02
N ALA A 374 10.83 -13.65 -9.21
CA ALA A 374 10.07 -13.54 -7.97
C ALA A 374 8.54 -13.51 -8.21
N VAL A 375 8.07 -12.93 -9.32
CA VAL A 375 6.65 -12.95 -9.70
C VAL A 375 6.22 -14.37 -10.09
N LYS A 376 7.05 -15.09 -10.86
CA LYS A 376 6.78 -16.50 -11.22
C LYS A 376 6.67 -17.38 -9.97
N ASP A 377 7.59 -17.19 -9.01
CA ASP A 377 7.57 -17.91 -7.75
C ASP A 377 6.26 -17.66 -6.99
N MET A 378 5.83 -16.40 -6.87
CA MET A 378 4.59 -16.01 -6.20
C MET A 378 3.35 -16.59 -6.92
N VAL A 379 3.31 -16.52 -8.25
CA VAL A 379 2.22 -17.11 -9.05
C VAL A 379 2.09 -18.62 -8.81
N THR A 380 3.19 -19.32 -8.51
CA THR A 380 3.16 -20.74 -8.17
C THR A 380 2.32 -21.00 -6.92
N TYR A 381 2.46 -20.16 -5.87
CA TYR A 381 1.60 -20.27 -4.68
C TYR A 381 0.13 -20.01 -5.00
N VAL A 382 -0.15 -18.98 -5.83
CA VAL A 382 -1.54 -18.66 -6.25
C VAL A 382 -2.17 -19.82 -7.01
N LYS A 383 -1.47 -20.37 -8.01
CA LYS A 383 -1.95 -21.51 -8.81
C LYS A 383 -2.15 -22.79 -7.99
N ALA A 384 -1.35 -22.96 -6.95
CA ALA A 384 -1.49 -24.10 -6.03
C ALA A 384 -2.59 -23.91 -4.97
N GLY A 385 -3.27 -22.74 -4.92
CA GLY A 385 -4.23 -22.40 -3.88
C GLY A 385 -3.61 -22.23 -2.49
N LYS A 386 -2.28 -22.00 -2.43
CA LYS A 386 -1.50 -21.84 -1.20
C LYS A 386 -1.29 -20.39 -0.82
N VAL A 387 -2.34 -19.60 -0.91
CA VAL A 387 -2.30 -18.18 -0.54
C VAL A 387 -3.44 -17.84 0.41
N THR A 388 -3.18 -16.87 1.28
CA THR A 388 -4.18 -16.29 2.18
C THR A 388 -4.14 -14.78 2.04
N PRO A 389 -5.26 -14.07 1.84
CA PRO A 389 -5.30 -12.61 1.90
C PRO A 389 -4.74 -12.11 3.23
N ALA A 390 -3.97 -11.02 3.21
CA ALA A 390 -3.47 -10.41 4.44
C ALA A 390 -4.62 -10.04 5.38
N LEU A 391 -4.35 -10.08 6.68
CA LEU A 391 -5.39 -9.87 7.72
C LEU A 391 -6.19 -8.58 7.52
N GLU A 392 -5.56 -7.52 7.01
CA GLU A 392 -6.20 -6.23 6.76
C GLU A 392 -7.34 -6.26 5.73
N TYR A 393 -7.45 -7.35 4.96
CA TYR A 393 -8.58 -7.58 4.04
C TYR A 393 -9.70 -8.43 4.65
N LEU A 394 -9.42 -9.08 5.77
CA LEU A 394 -10.32 -10.00 6.47
C LEU A 394 -10.83 -9.42 7.80
N SER A 395 -10.19 -8.37 8.29
CA SER A 395 -10.57 -7.66 9.52
C SER A 395 -10.40 -6.15 9.32
N PRO A 396 -11.35 -5.32 9.78
CA PRO A 396 -11.22 -3.87 9.72
C PRO A 396 -10.24 -3.32 10.75
N VAL A 397 -9.69 -4.17 11.63
CA VAL A 397 -8.85 -3.74 12.74
C VAL A 397 -7.38 -3.87 12.40
N LYS A 398 -6.67 -2.75 12.43
CA LYS A 398 -5.21 -2.71 12.39
C LYS A 398 -4.72 -1.63 13.35
N GLY A 399 -3.88 -2.00 14.31
CA GLY A 399 -3.27 -1.05 15.23
C GLY A 399 -2.23 -0.18 14.51
N PRO A 400 -2.30 1.15 14.60
CA PRO A 400 -1.39 2.05 13.89
C PRO A 400 0.04 2.02 14.41
N ALA A 401 0.27 1.54 15.65
CA ALA A 401 1.58 1.53 16.29
C ALA A 401 2.46 0.31 15.93
N LEU A 402 1.99 -0.61 15.07
CA LEU A 402 2.73 -1.84 14.76
C LEU A 402 4.16 -1.57 14.26
N GLU A 403 4.34 -0.59 13.38
CA GLU A 403 5.64 -0.21 12.83
C GLU A 403 6.66 0.10 13.92
N GLN A 404 6.27 0.97 14.85
CA GLN A 404 7.16 1.37 15.94
C GLN A 404 7.45 0.20 16.90
N ILE A 405 6.44 -0.60 17.19
CA ILE A 405 6.57 -1.77 18.07
C ILE A 405 7.53 -2.80 17.45
N THR A 406 7.41 -3.06 16.14
CA THR A 406 8.28 -4.03 15.45
C THR A 406 9.71 -3.51 15.29
N VAL A 407 9.92 -2.20 15.12
CA VAL A 407 11.26 -1.59 15.23
C VAL A 407 11.87 -1.85 16.62
N GLU A 408 11.11 -1.69 17.71
CA GLU A 408 11.60 -1.93 19.06
C GLU A 408 11.97 -3.42 19.27
N VAL A 409 11.12 -4.35 18.81
CA VAL A 409 11.38 -5.79 18.93
C VAL A 409 12.58 -6.21 18.07
N GLY A 410 12.60 -5.81 16.81
CA GLY A 410 13.68 -6.13 15.86
C GLY A 410 14.99 -5.39 16.16
N SER A 411 15.01 -4.45 17.09
CA SER A 411 16.22 -3.79 17.58
C SER A 411 16.64 -4.28 18.97
N GLY A 412 15.93 -5.27 19.55
CA GLY A 412 16.20 -5.80 20.86
C GLY A 412 15.86 -4.86 22.04
N LEU A 413 15.11 -3.77 21.77
CA LEU A 413 14.67 -2.82 22.80
C LEU A 413 13.44 -3.33 23.58
N ARG A 414 12.72 -4.30 23.00
CA ARG A 414 11.53 -4.91 23.57
C ARG A 414 11.52 -6.40 23.31
N SER A 415 11.01 -7.21 24.24
CA SER A 415 10.78 -8.62 23.99
C SER A 415 9.62 -8.85 23.00
N ALA A 416 9.63 -9.97 22.29
CA ALA A 416 8.53 -10.38 21.41
C ALA A 416 7.19 -10.42 22.15
N ALA A 417 7.17 -10.97 23.37
CA ALA A 417 5.97 -11.07 24.21
C ALA A 417 5.42 -9.70 24.60
N ASP A 418 6.29 -8.78 25.05
CA ASP A 418 5.89 -7.41 25.41
C ASP A 418 5.45 -6.60 24.16
N GLY A 419 6.10 -6.84 23.00
CA GLY A 419 5.74 -6.22 21.74
C GLY A 419 4.34 -6.64 21.30
N ALA A 420 4.05 -7.93 21.29
CA ALA A 420 2.74 -8.46 20.95
C ALA A 420 1.64 -7.97 21.92
N ALA A 421 1.93 -7.96 23.22
CA ALA A 421 0.99 -7.44 24.23
C ALA A 421 0.74 -5.92 24.09
N LEU A 422 1.76 -5.15 23.71
CA LEU A 422 1.61 -3.72 23.44
C LEU A 422 0.77 -3.49 22.16
N TYR A 423 0.99 -4.29 21.14
CA TYR A 423 0.18 -4.24 19.91
C TYR A 423 -1.28 -4.56 20.19
N ASP A 424 -1.60 -5.56 21.01
CA ASP A 424 -2.98 -5.87 21.41
C ASP A 424 -3.67 -4.70 22.12
N LYS A 425 -2.94 -3.90 22.91
CA LYS A 425 -3.48 -2.69 23.53
C LYS A 425 -3.80 -1.59 22.50
N ASP A 426 -2.94 -1.47 21.49
CA ASP A 426 -3.14 -0.52 20.39
C ASP A 426 -4.31 -0.92 19.51
N VAL A 427 -4.39 -2.19 19.16
CA VAL A 427 -5.53 -2.82 18.43
C VAL A 427 -6.84 -2.61 19.18
N LYS A 428 -6.86 -2.82 20.53
CA LYS A 428 -8.05 -2.59 21.34
C LYS A 428 -8.56 -1.16 21.18
N LYS A 429 -7.69 -0.17 21.25
CA LYS A 429 -8.09 1.25 21.09
C LYS A 429 -8.72 1.48 19.71
N GLN A 430 -8.10 0.96 18.66
CA GLN A 430 -8.63 1.08 17.29
C GLN A 430 -9.97 0.38 17.13
N ALA A 431 -10.13 -0.83 17.64
CA ALA A 431 -11.38 -1.57 17.60
C ALA A 431 -12.53 -0.86 18.34
N GLN A 432 -12.21 -0.23 19.49
CA GLN A 432 -13.17 0.59 20.23
C GLN A 432 -13.59 1.84 19.46
N GLN A 433 -12.66 2.51 18.78
CA GLN A 433 -12.95 3.66 17.89
C GLN A 433 -13.86 3.27 16.73
N LEU A 434 -13.70 2.05 16.20
CA LEU A 434 -14.56 1.49 15.17
C LEU A 434 -15.90 0.94 15.69
N GLY A 435 -16.13 0.99 17.01
CA GLY A 435 -17.38 0.50 17.63
C GLY A 435 -17.55 -1.02 17.55
N LEU A 436 -16.44 -1.79 17.42
CA LEU A 436 -16.52 -3.24 17.30
C LEU A 436 -16.88 -3.91 18.62
N LYS A 437 -17.82 -4.86 18.55
CA LYS A 437 -18.23 -5.66 19.71
C LYS A 437 -17.10 -6.61 20.14
N GLY A 438 -16.99 -6.88 21.45
CA GLY A 438 -15.99 -7.80 22.00
C GLY A 438 -14.66 -7.17 22.41
N TRP A 439 -14.47 -5.87 22.17
CA TRP A 439 -13.26 -5.12 22.54
C TRP A 439 -13.48 -4.14 23.73
N SER A 440 -14.47 -4.43 24.57
CA SER A 440 -14.78 -3.65 25.79
C SER A 440 -13.64 -3.68 26.83
#